data_e292681b97a7d97d1b0ed87b853a5a3d
#
_entry.id   e292681b97a7d97d1b0ed87b853a5a3d
#
_cell.length_a   1.000
_cell.length_b   1.000
_cell.length_c   1.000
_cell.angle_alpha   90.00
_cell.angle_beta   90.00
_cell.angle_gamma   90.00
#
_symmetry.space_group_name_H-M   'P 1'
#
loop_
_entity.id
_entity.type
_entity.pdbx_description
1 polymer ?
#
loop_
_entity_poly.entity_id
_entity_poly.type
_entity_poly.pdbx_seq_one_letter_code
_entity_poly.pdbx_strand_id
1 'polypeptide(L)'
;MKNTYLRFENNNYEIVKIDDKYIVKDKKNKVYYEKMLLPCKIPFLSIKSKITNKQLIIFIIVFVLLILLNFIYFFLDNQKKEYGEKEFIVFFSLYSFLQVVSHEYAHYITFSLFGRKIDKFGVKLNYIFPSFYIRMNDIYMLSNQEKIIVHSAGLFINYFINFTVLIISSLIENSVLIHDISSLFLLALFINTLPILNSDGYKIALVFLKYNEKKIYKGNNIVIKLAVVINIILCIWYIFSLWKGY
;
A
#
# COMPACT_ATOMS: atom_id res chain seq x y z
N MET A 1 -9.51 -11.31 19.94
CA MET A 1 -9.97 -9.92 19.75
C MET A 1 -11.35 -9.94 19.10
N LYS A 2 -12.34 -9.20 19.62
CA LYS A 2 -13.67 -9.12 19.03
C LYS A 2 -13.56 -8.37 17.69
N ASN A 3 -13.96 -9.01 16.58
CA ASN A 3 -13.98 -8.40 15.24
C ASN A 3 -15.14 -7.40 15.08
N THR A 4 -15.50 -6.72 16.15
CA THR A 4 -16.61 -5.76 16.20
C THR A 4 -16.09 -4.41 16.59
N TYR A 5 -16.54 -3.39 15.89
CA TYR A 5 -16.33 -2.00 16.25
C TYR A 5 -17.68 -1.31 16.41
N LEU A 6 -17.69 -0.23 17.18
CA LEU A 6 -18.93 0.51 17.46
C LEU A 6 -19.06 1.63 16.44
N ARG A 7 -20.23 1.74 15.82
CA ARG A 7 -20.56 2.79 14.86
C ARG A 7 -21.86 3.47 15.25
N PHE A 8 -21.89 4.77 15.11
CA PHE A 8 -23.08 5.60 15.15
C PHE A 8 -23.12 6.44 13.89
N GLU A 9 -24.31 6.59 13.31
CA GLU A 9 -24.50 7.40 12.13
C GLU A 9 -25.83 8.14 12.19
N ASN A 10 -25.78 9.43 11.87
CA ASN A 10 -26.95 10.28 11.65
C ASN A 10 -26.75 11.15 10.41
N ASN A 11 -27.66 12.08 10.14
CA ASN A 11 -27.56 12.94 8.94
C ASN A 11 -26.31 13.81 8.90
N ASN A 12 -25.79 14.24 10.06
CA ASN A 12 -24.68 15.20 10.16
C ASN A 12 -23.33 14.52 10.45
N TYR A 13 -23.34 13.42 11.22
CA TYR A 13 -22.12 12.80 11.73
C TYR A 13 -22.12 11.29 11.52
N GLU A 14 -20.94 10.77 11.28
CA GLU A 14 -20.63 9.35 11.41
C GLU A 14 -19.53 9.22 12.47
N ILE A 15 -19.71 8.36 13.46
CA ILE A 15 -18.76 8.16 14.56
C ILE A 15 -18.43 6.68 14.63
N VAL A 16 -17.14 6.37 14.66
CA VAL A 16 -16.64 5.01 14.82
C VAL A 16 -15.71 4.97 16.03
N LYS A 17 -15.95 3.98 16.91
CA LYS A 17 -15.01 3.69 18.00
C LYS A 17 -14.10 2.55 17.58
N ILE A 18 -12.81 2.84 17.51
CA ILE A 18 -11.75 1.90 17.21
C ILE A 18 -10.78 1.92 18.38
N ASP A 19 -10.61 0.78 19.05
CA ASP A 19 -9.90 0.67 20.33
C ASP A 19 -10.48 1.70 21.36
N ASP A 20 -9.65 2.58 21.90
CA ASP A 20 -10.06 3.59 22.92
C ASP A 20 -10.33 4.98 22.32
N LYS A 21 -10.42 5.08 21.00
CA LYS A 21 -10.55 6.36 20.29
C LYS A 21 -11.85 6.42 19.50
N TYR A 22 -12.40 7.62 19.44
CA TYR A 22 -13.54 7.93 18.59
C TYR A 22 -13.08 8.73 17.38
N ILE A 23 -13.41 8.23 16.19
CA ILE A 23 -13.21 8.95 14.94
C ILE A 23 -14.57 9.49 14.53
N VAL A 24 -14.66 10.81 14.43
CA VAL A 24 -15.87 11.53 14.06
C VAL A 24 -15.69 12.11 12.67
N LYS A 25 -16.57 11.75 11.75
CA LYS A 25 -16.70 12.36 10.44
C LYS A 25 -17.86 13.35 10.45
N ASP A 26 -17.58 14.62 10.23
CA ASP A 26 -18.59 15.61 9.88
C ASP A 26 -18.93 15.47 8.39
N LYS A 27 -20.16 15.04 8.10
CA LYS A 27 -20.60 14.77 6.73
C LYS A 27 -20.76 16.06 5.91
N LYS A 28 -21.15 17.16 6.56
CA LYS A 28 -21.36 18.46 5.92
C LYS A 28 -20.05 19.08 5.47
N ASN A 29 -19.07 19.14 6.40
CA ASN A 29 -17.79 19.77 6.16
C ASN A 29 -16.72 18.80 5.61
N LYS A 30 -17.01 17.50 5.54
CA LYS A 30 -16.07 16.42 5.14
C LYS A 30 -14.77 16.43 5.95
N VAL A 31 -14.87 16.76 7.25
CA VAL A 31 -13.74 16.83 8.17
C VAL A 31 -13.77 15.66 9.13
N TYR A 32 -12.59 15.15 9.49
CA TYR A 32 -12.42 14.02 10.39
C TYR A 32 -11.71 14.47 11.66
N TYR A 33 -12.27 14.13 12.82
CA TYR A 33 -11.72 14.46 14.13
C TYR A 33 -11.47 13.17 14.91
N GLU A 34 -10.39 13.15 15.67
CA GLU A 34 -10.14 12.13 16.68
C GLU A 34 -10.43 12.71 18.05
N LYS A 35 -11.25 12.01 18.83
CA LYS A 35 -11.60 12.38 20.21
C LYS A 35 -11.38 11.18 21.13
N MET A 36 -10.92 11.42 22.35
CA MET A 36 -10.80 10.39 23.39
C MET A 36 -12.11 10.22 24.18
N LEU A 37 -12.86 11.30 24.33
CA LEU A 37 -14.14 11.33 25.03
C LEU A 37 -15.18 12.03 24.17
N LEU A 38 -16.40 11.57 24.27
CA LEU A 38 -17.57 12.20 23.66
C LEU A 38 -18.39 12.91 24.76
N PRO A 39 -18.94 14.09 24.48
CA PRO A 39 -19.63 14.91 25.47
C PRO A 39 -21.00 14.34 25.90
N CYS A 40 -21.52 13.32 25.22
CA CYS A 40 -22.82 12.72 25.48
C CYS A 40 -22.82 11.20 25.25
N LYS A 41 -23.76 10.52 25.90
CA LYS A 41 -24.01 9.08 25.64
C LYS A 41 -24.67 8.94 24.28
N ILE A 42 -23.97 8.29 23.36
CA ILE A 42 -24.42 8.03 21.99
C ILE A 42 -24.84 6.57 21.88
N PRO A 43 -26.00 6.26 21.27
CA PRO A 43 -26.41 4.89 21.03
C PRO A 43 -25.60 4.26 19.91
N PHE A 44 -24.49 3.60 20.25
CA PHE A 44 -23.65 2.90 19.29
C PHE A 44 -24.26 1.56 18.88
N LEU A 45 -24.21 1.29 17.59
CA LEU A 45 -24.46 -0.03 17.03
C LEU A 45 -23.15 -0.80 16.92
N SER A 46 -23.15 -2.05 17.34
CA SER A 46 -22.03 -2.96 17.15
C SER A 46 -22.04 -3.48 15.72
N ILE A 47 -21.03 -3.15 14.94
CA ILE A 47 -20.86 -3.62 13.57
C ILE A 47 -19.72 -4.62 13.53
N LYS A 48 -19.92 -5.74 12.84
CA LYS A 48 -18.85 -6.70 12.56
C LYS A 48 -17.98 -6.17 11.44
N SER A 49 -16.66 -6.25 11.61
CA SER A 49 -15.73 -6.07 10.50
C SER A 49 -16.03 -7.09 9.41
N LYS A 50 -15.94 -6.68 8.15
CA LYS A 50 -16.09 -7.60 7.01
C LYS A 50 -14.96 -8.63 6.93
N ILE A 51 -13.84 -8.33 7.57
CA ILE A 51 -12.67 -9.21 7.62
C ILE A 51 -12.51 -9.77 9.03
N THR A 52 -12.44 -11.08 9.13
CA THR A 52 -12.12 -11.79 10.36
C THR A 52 -10.62 -11.88 10.58
N ASN A 53 -10.18 -12.10 11.83
CA ASN A 53 -8.75 -12.30 12.12
C ASN A 53 -8.15 -13.48 11.34
N LYS A 54 -8.93 -14.56 11.16
CA LYS A 54 -8.48 -15.73 10.37
C LYS A 54 -8.22 -15.35 8.91
N GLN A 55 -9.16 -14.63 8.30
CA GLN A 55 -9.01 -14.16 6.91
C GLN A 55 -7.82 -13.21 6.75
N LEU A 56 -7.61 -12.31 7.71
CA LEU A 56 -6.43 -11.43 7.69
C LEU A 56 -5.12 -12.22 7.79
N ILE A 57 -5.05 -13.22 8.69
CA ILE A 57 -3.86 -14.06 8.83
C ILE A 57 -3.59 -14.84 7.53
N ILE A 58 -4.62 -15.47 6.94
CA ILE A 58 -4.49 -16.17 5.65
C ILE A 58 -3.99 -15.21 4.57
N PHE A 59 -4.58 -14.02 4.48
CA PHE A 59 -4.15 -13.01 3.51
C PHE A 59 -2.68 -12.63 3.70
N ILE A 60 -2.23 -12.39 4.94
CA ILE A 60 -0.83 -12.05 5.24
C ILE A 60 0.11 -13.21 4.83
N ILE A 61 -0.27 -14.45 5.13
CA ILE A 61 0.54 -15.63 4.75
C ILE A 61 0.67 -15.73 3.23
N VAL A 62 -0.44 -15.59 2.50
CA VAL A 62 -0.45 -15.63 1.03
C VAL A 62 0.38 -14.48 0.46
N PHE A 63 0.27 -13.29 1.03
CA PHE A 63 1.03 -12.13 0.60
C PHE A 63 2.54 -12.31 0.81
N VAL A 64 2.95 -12.77 1.98
CA VAL A 64 4.37 -13.06 2.28
C VAL A 64 4.91 -14.16 1.34
N LEU A 65 4.13 -15.22 1.12
CA LEU A 65 4.49 -16.28 0.17
C LEU A 65 4.69 -15.72 -1.23
N LEU A 66 3.81 -14.85 -1.69
CA LEU A 66 3.90 -14.22 -3.00
C LEU A 66 5.17 -13.35 -3.14
N ILE A 67 5.53 -12.61 -2.10
CA ILE A 67 6.79 -11.85 -2.05
C ILE A 67 7.98 -12.82 -2.15
N LEU A 68 8.01 -13.87 -1.34
CA LEU A 68 9.11 -14.85 -1.34
C LEU A 68 9.25 -15.55 -2.71
N LEU A 69 8.15 -15.93 -3.35
CA LEU A 69 8.18 -16.54 -4.68
C LEU A 69 8.77 -15.61 -5.74
N ASN A 70 8.44 -14.31 -5.70
CA ASN A 70 9.05 -13.32 -6.59
C ASN A 70 10.58 -13.26 -6.40
N PHE A 71 11.07 -13.25 -5.15
CA PHE A 71 12.49 -13.23 -4.88
C PHE A 71 13.19 -14.53 -5.27
N ILE A 72 12.58 -15.69 -5.02
CA ILE A 72 13.14 -16.99 -5.44
C ILE A 72 13.33 -17.00 -6.95
N TYR A 73 12.33 -16.57 -7.72
CA TYR A 73 12.44 -16.49 -9.18
C TYR A 73 13.53 -15.51 -9.64
N PHE A 74 13.62 -14.36 -8.99
CA PHE A 74 14.66 -13.37 -9.27
C PHE A 74 16.09 -13.93 -9.10
N PHE A 75 16.33 -14.76 -8.07
CA PHE A 75 17.65 -15.34 -7.81
C PHE A 75 17.97 -16.59 -8.62
N LEU A 76 16.96 -17.27 -9.15
CA LEU A 76 17.17 -18.49 -9.95
C LEU A 76 17.51 -18.24 -11.42
N ASP A 77 17.19 -17.05 -11.94
CA ASP A 77 17.40 -16.72 -13.35
C ASP A 77 18.69 -15.90 -13.55
N ASN A 78 19.63 -16.44 -14.35
CA ASN A 78 20.92 -15.87 -14.69
C ASN A 78 21.03 -15.63 -16.19
N GLN A 79 20.02 -15.05 -16.85
CA GLN A 79 20.04 -14.83 -18.29
C GLN A 79 20.98 -13.68 -18.67
N LYS A 80 21.69 -13.83 -19.80
CA LYS A 80 22.56 -12.78 -20.35
C LYS A 80 21.74 -11.74 -21.10
N LYS A 81 22.12 -10.47 -20.99
CA LYS A 81 21.42 -9.34 -21.63
C LYS A 81 21.71 -9.28 -23.12
N GLU A 82 20.69 -9.42 -23.97
CA GLU A 82 20.77 -9.19 -25.42
C GLU A 82 19.47 -8.52 -25.89
N TYR A 83 19.34 -7.22 -25.66
CA TYR A 83 18.22 -6.41 -26.17
C TYR A 83 18.65 -4.96 -26.42
N GLY A 84 17.92 -4.28 -27.32
CA GLY A 84 18.19 -2.87 -27.65
C GLY A 84 17.69 -1.90 -26.57
N GLU A 85 18.43 -0.81 -26.35
CA GLU A 85 18.08 0.23 -25.36
C GLU A 85 16.69 0.83 -25.61
N LYS A 86 16.32 1.04 -26.87
CA LYS A 86 15.01 1.61 -27.25
C LYS A 86 13.86 0.67 -26.89
N GLU A 87 14.02 -0.62 -27.15
CA GLU A 87 13.04 -1.63 -26.79
C GLU A 87 12.86 -1.67 -25.27
N PHE A 88 13.95 -1.67 -24.52
CA PHE A 88 13.90 -1.63 -23.06
C PHE A 88 13.10 -0.43 -22.54
N ILE A 89 13.37 0.80 -23.02
CA ILE A 89 12.68 2.02 -22.57
C ILE A 89 11.18 1.93 -22.85
N VAL A 90 10.78 1.45 -24.03
CA VAL A 90 9.36 1.33 -24.40
C VAL A 90 8.65 0.31 -23.52
N PHE A 91 9.19 -0.90 -23.41
CA PHE A 91 8.56 -1.96 -22.61
C PHE A 91 8.58 -1.64 -21.11
N PHE A 92 9.64 -1.06 -20.58
CA PHE A 92 9.72 -0.59 -19.20
C PHE A 92 8.66 0.47 -18.90
N SER A 93 8.45 1.42 -19.82
CA SER A 93 7.42 2.45 -19.66
C SER A 93 6.01 1.88 -19.65
N LEU A 94 5.72 0.96 -20.56
CA LEU A 94 4.41 0.28 -20.64
C LEU A 94 4.16 -0.57 -19.40
N TYR A 95 5.16 -1.34 -18.98
CA TYR A 95 5.05 -2.18 -17.80
C TYR A 95 4.86 -1.35 -16.52
N SER A 96 5.63 -0.29 -16.36
CA SER A 96 5.50 0.63 -15.23
C SER A 96 4.11 1.27 -15.19
N PHE A 97 3.59 1.69 -16.34
CA PHE A 97 2.23 2.24 -16.44
C PHE A 97 1.18 1.22 -16.01
N LEU A 98 1.26 -0.02 -16.52
CA LEU A 98 0.35 -1.12 -16.13
C LEU A 98 0.39 -1.35 -14.61
N GLN A 99 1.57 -1.42 -14.04
CA GLN A 99 1.77 -1.65 -12.61
C GLN A 99 1.18 -0.52 -11.76
N VAL A 100 1.37 0.74 -12.14
CA VAL A 100 0.82 1.89 -11.41
C VAL A 100 -0.71 1.92 -11.49
N VAL A 101 -1.28 1.71 -12.67
CA VAL A 101 -2.73 1.71 -12.85
C VAL A 101 -3.39 0.57 -12.09
N SER A 102 -2.86 -0.64 -12.18
CA SER A 102 -3.39 -1.80 -11.46
C SER A 102 -3.27 -1.64 -9.95
N HIS A 103 -2.21 -1.03 -9.46
CA HIS A 103 -1.99 -0.70 -8.04
C HIS A 103 -3.10 0.20 -7.48
N GLU A 104 -3.31 1.35 -8.10
CA GLU A 104 -4.34 2.30 -7.66
C GLU A 104 -5.74 1.71 -7.81
N TYR A 105 -5.98 0.94 -8.88
CA TYR A 105 -7.24 0.26 -9.10
C TYR A 105 -7.55 -0.80 -8.03
N ALA A 106 -6.55 -1.53 -7.56
CA ALA A 106 -6.69 -2.48 -6.46
C ALA A 106 -7.10 -1.80 -5.15
N HIS A 107 -6.51 -0.65 -4.83
CA HIS A 107 -6.95 0.17 -3.70
C HIS A 107 -8.41 0.62 -3.86
N TYR A 108 -8.79 1.11 -5.03
CA TYR A 108 -10.15 1.52 -5.32
C TYR A 108 -11.17 0.39 -5.12
N ILE A 109 -10.94 -0.77 -5.75
CA ILE A 109 -11.85 -1.93 -5.64
C ILE A 109 -11.98 -2.35 -4.18
N THR A 110 -10.85 -2.55 -3.50
CA THR A 110 -10.85 -3.05 -2.12
C THR A 110 -11.57 -2.08 -1.18
N PHE A 111 -11.35 -0.79 -1.33
CA PHE A 111 -12.03 0.24 -0.56
C PHE A 111 -13.53 0.26 -0.82
N SER A 112 -13.94 0.11 -2.07
CA SER A 112 -15.34 0.03 -2.48
C SER A 112 -16.04 -1.23 -1.95
N LEU A 113 -15.35 -2.37 -1.90
CA LEU A 113 -15.86 -3.61 -1.30
C LEU A 113 -16.17 -3.45 0.18
N PHE A 114 -15.47 -2.57 0.89
CA PHE A 114 -15.79 -2.23 2.27
C PHE A 114 -16.94 -1.19 2.39
N GLY A 115 -17.59 -0.83 1.29
CA GLY A 115 -18.74 0.07 1.26
C GLY A 115 -18.36 1.54 1.41
N ARG A 116 -17.12 1.89 1.11
CA ARG A 116 -16.61 3.27 1.15
C ARG A 116 -16.41 3.83 -0.25
N LYS A 117 -16.55 5.14 -0.38
CA LYS A 117 -16.36 5.84 -1.65
C LYS A 117 -15.05 6.62 -1.60
N ILE A 118 -14.35 6.65 -2.71
CA ILE A 118 -13.19 7.53 -2.87
C ILE A 118 -13.65 8.99 -2.93
N ASP A 119 -12.83 9.88 -2.37
CA ASP A 119 -13.11 11.33 -2.42
C ASP A 119 -12.65 11.95 -3.74
N LYS A 120 -11.47 11.55 -4.18
CA LYS A 120 -10.84 12.10 -5.38
C LYS A 120 -9.76 11.13 -5.85
N PHE A 121 -9.62 11.03 -7.16
CA PHE A 121 -8.39 10.50 -7.73
C PHE A 121 -7.81 11.51 -8.73
N GLY A 122 -6.51 11.42 -8.96
CA GLY A 122 -5.84 12.36 -9.83
C GLY A 122 -4.38 12.03 -10.01
N VAL A 123 -3.71 12.92 -10.72
CA VAL A 123 -2.27 12.85 -10.94
C VAL A 123 -1.61 13.98 -10.15
N LYS A 124 -0.50 13.70 -9.52
CA LYS A 124 0.38 14.69 -8.88
C LYS A 124 1.80 14.47 -9.33
N LEU A 125 2.60 15.49 -9.33
CA LEU A 125 4.04 15.36 -9.51
C LEU A 125 4.67 15.06 -8.15
N ASN A 126 5.35 13.92 -8.04
CA ASN A 126 6.26 13.63 -6.95
C ASN A 126 7.69 13.92 -7.47
N TYR A 127 8.23 15.06 -7.07
CA TYR A 127 9.46 15.63 -7.69
C TYR A 127 9.27 15.82 -9.19
N ILE A 128 9.93 15.02 -10.02
CA ILE A 128 9.89 15.08 -11.49
C ILE A 128 8.93 14.03 -12.08
N PHE A 129 8.54 13.03 -11.29
CA PHE A 129 7.75 11.91 -11.78
C PHE A 129 6.25 12.10 -11.55
N PRO A 130 5.40 11.91 -12.59
CA PRO A 130 3.96 11.85 -12.42
C PRO A 130 3.59 10.62 -11.57
N SER A 131 2.77 10.85 -10.57
CA SER A 131 2.28 9.81 -9.67
C SER A 131 0.76 9.86 -9.62
N PHE A 132 0.11 8.76 -9.88
CA PHE A 132 -1.31 8.62 -9.63
C PHE A 132 -1.57 8.55 -8.12
N TYR A 133 -2.72 9.01 -7.70
CA TYR A 133 -3.12 8.87 -6.31
C TYR A 133 -4.63 8.77 -6.17
N ILE A 134 -5.05 7.99 -5.19
CA ILE A 134 -6.44 7.92 -4.74
C ILE A 134 -6.54 8.50 -3.33
N ARG A 135 -7.46 9.47 -3.15
CA ARG A 135 -7.76 10.01 -1.83
C ARG A 135 -8.91 9.23 -1.20
N MET A 136 -8.61 8.56 -0.10
CA MET A 136 -9.52 7.68 0.63
C MET A 136 -9.68 8.17 2.08
N ASN A 137 -10.25 9.38 2.28
CA ASN A 137 -10.37 9.92 3.65
C ASN A 137 -11.24 9.03 4.55
N ASP A 138 -12.24 8.34 3.99
CA ASP A 138 -13.09 7.40 4.74
C ASP A 138 -12.35 6.15 5.25
N ILE A 139 -11.08 5.99 4.93
CA ILE A 139 -10.26 4.90 5.45
C ILE A 139 -10.17 4.93 6.97
N TYR A 140 -10.24 6.12 7.57
CA TYR A 140 -10.25 6.28 9.03
C TYR A 140 -11.47 5.63 9.70
N MET A 141 -12.56 5.44 8.95
CA MET A 141 -13.80 4.84 9.43
C MET A 141 -13.84 3.31 9.33
N LEU A 142 -12.79 2.70 8.77
CA LEU A 142 -12.64 1.25 8.66
C LEU A 142 -12.01 0.64 9.92
N SER A 143 -12.27 -0.65 10.16
CA SER A 143 -11.56 -1.42 11.18
C SER A 143 -10.06 -1.56 10.83
N ASN A 144 -9.23 -1.89 11.81
CA ASN A 144 -7.79 -2.04 11.57
C ASN A 144 -7.48 -3.16 10.56
N GLN A 145 -8.25 -4.28 10.58
CA GLN A 145 -8.11 -5.35 9.62
C GLN A 145 -8.42 -4.89 8.19
N GLU A 146 -9.53 -4.16 8.02
CA GLU A 146 -9.94 -3.62 6.72
C GLU A 146 -8.92 -2.60 6.19
N LYS A 147 -8.36 -1.74 7.06
CA LYS A 147 -7.30 -0.80 6.69
C LYS A 147 -6.05 -1.51 6.16
N ILE A 148 -5.60 -2.58 6.84
CA ILE A 148 -4.45 -3.36 6.40
C ILE A 148 -4.70 -3.92 5.01
N ILE A 149 -5.86 -4.53 4.76
CA ILE A 149 -6.21 -5.08 3.44
C ILE A 149 -6.24 -3.98 2.38
N VAL A 150 -6.85 -2.82 2.66
CA VAL A 150 -6.88 -1.70 1.70
C VAL A 150 -5.48 -1.21 1.37
N HIS A 151 -4.63 -0.98 2.38
CA HIS A 151 -3.27 -0.48 2.14
C HIS A 151 -2.35 -1.50 1.47
N SER A 152 -2.58 -2.79 1.66
CA SER A 152 -1.79 -3.84 1.01
C SER A 152 -2.32 -4.27 -0.36
N ALA A 153 -3.52 -3.84 -0.76
CA ALA A 153 -4.14 -4.28 -2.00
C ALA A 153 -3.31 -3.93 -3.25
N GLY A 154 -2.78 -2.70 -3.32
CA GLY A 154 -1.92 -2.26 -4.42
C GLY A 154 -0.64 -3.08 -4.52
N LEU A 155 0.03 -3.29 -3.38
CA LEU A 155 1.22 -4.13 -3.32
C LEU A 155 0.93 -5.58 -3.73
N PHE A 156 -0.16 -6.15 -3.20
CA PHE A 156 -0.56 -7.52 -3.50
C PHE A 156 -0.75 -7.75 -5.00
N ILE A 157 -1.52 -6.88 -5.68
CA ILE A 157 -1.76 -7.03 -7.12
C ILE A 157 -0.48 -6.85 -7.93
N ASN A 158 0.40 -5.91 -7.53
CA ASN A 158 1.64 -5.68 -8.22
C ASN A 158 2.60 -6.87 -8.09
N TYR A 159 2.76 -7.46 -6.91
CA TYR A 159 3.53 -8.69 -6.74
C TYR A 159 2.91 -9.86 -7.51
N PHE A 160 1.59 -9.94 -7.58
CA PHE A 160 0.89 -10.99 -8.34
C PHE A 160 1.13 -10.85 -9.85
N ILE A 161 1.01 -9.64 -10.40
CA ILE A 161 1.30 -9.36 -11.81
C ILE A 161 2.78 -9.65 -12.09
N ASN A 162 3.69 -9.18 -11.25
CA ASN A 162 5.12 -9.38 -11.43
C ASN A 162 5.49 -10.88 -11.43
N PHE A 163 4.96 -11.64 -10.48
CA PHE A 163 5.16 -13.09 -10.42
C PHE A 163 4.62 -13.82 -11.65
N THR A 164 3.42 -13.42 -12.11
CA THR A 164 2.83 -13.98 -13.33
C THR A 164 3.69 -13.70 -14.56
N VAL A 165 4.19 -12.48 -14.68
CA VAL A 165 5.07 -12.09 -15.79
C VAL A 165 6.40 -12.84 -15.72
N LEU A 166 6.99 -13.01 -14.54
CA LEU A 166 8.20 -13.81 -14.35
C LEU A 166 8.00 -15.27 -14.78
N ILE A 167 6.87 -15.90 -14.40
CA ILE A 167 6.55 -17.27 -14.86
C ILE A 167 6.39 -17.32 -16.38
N ILE A 168 5.63 -16.40 -16.96
CA ILE A 168 5.41 -16.36 -18.41
C ILE A 168 6.74 -16.15 -19.15
N SER A 169 7.58 -15.25 -18.67
CA SER A 169 8.89 -15.00 -19.28
C SER A 169 9.80 -16.24 -19.26
N SER A 170 9.73 -17.06 -18.22
CA SER A 170 10.51 -18.30 -18.14
C SER A 170 10.04 -19.40 -19.10
N LEU A 171 8.81 -19.29 -19.64
CA LEU A 171 8.24 -20.25 -20.60
C LEU A 171 8.44 -19.81 -22.06
N ILE A 172 8.85 -18.57 -22.31
CA ILE A 172 9.03 -18.01 -23.65
C ILE A 172 10.52 -17.93 -23.95
N GLU A 173 10.95 -18.55 -25.04
CA GLU A 173 12.32 -18.38 -25.52
C GLU A 173 12.62 -16.93 -25.87
N ASN A 174 13.82 -16.44 -25.52
CA ASN A 174 14.27 -15.05 -25.76
C ASN A 174 13.49 -13.98 -24.97
N SER A 175 12.95 -14.30 -23.80
CA SER A 175 12.19 -13.34 -22.96
C SER A 175 13.06 -12.53 -21.97
N VAL A 176 14.38 -12.45 -22.21
CA VAL A 176 15.34 -11.77 -21.31
C VAL A 176 14.93 -10.34 -20.98
N LEU A 177 14.44 -9.60 -21.98
CA LEU A 177 13.94 -8.22 -21.80
C LEU A 177 12.81 -8.14 -20.76
N ILE A 178 11.82 -9.03 -20.86
CA ILE A 178 10.66 -9.04 -19.96
C ILE A 178 11.09 -9.42 -18.55
N HIS A 179 12.00 -10.38 -18.44
CA HIS A 179 12.57 -10.82 -17.17
C HIS A 179 13.33 -9.67 -16.49
N ASP A 180 14.22 -8.98 -17.20
CA ASP A 180 15.01 -7.86 -16.65
C ASP A 180 14.11 -6.70 -16.18
N ILE A 181 13.08 -6.35 -16.96
CA ILE A 181 12.09 -5.33 -16.57
C ILE A 181 11.36 -5.72 -15.30
N SER A 182 10.89 -6.98 -15.21
CA SER A 182 10.20 -7.49 -14.02
C SER A 182 11.11 -7.51 -12.80
N SER A 183 12.37 -7.86 -12.99
CA SER A 183 13.39 -7.88 -11.94
C SER A 183 13.71 -6.49 -11.39
N LEU A 184 13.86 -5.49 -12.25
CA LEU A 184 14.00 -4.10 -11.82
C LEU A 184 12.78 -3.58 -11.09
N PHE A 185 11.59 -3.96 -11.57
CA PHE A 185 10.35 -3.56 -10.92
C PHE A 185 10.16 -4.22 -9.56
N LEU A 186 10.63 -5.45 -9.38
CA LEU A 186 10.63 -6.15 -8.09
C LEU A 186 11.37 -5.35 -7.01
N LEU A 187 12.49 -4.72 -7.34
CA LEU A 187 13.22 -3.87 -6.41
C LEU A 187 12.39 -2.66 -5.99
N ALA A 188 11.71 -2.01 -6.94
CA ALA A 188 10.80 -0.90 -6.65
C ALA A 188 9.61 -1.32 -5.77
N LEU A 189 9.03 -2.50 -6.01
CA LEU A 189 7.98 -3.08 -5.18
C LEU A 189 8.46 -3.36 -3.76
N PHE A 190 9.66 -3.90 -3.63
CA PHE A 190 10.27 -4.18 -2.33
C PHE A 190 10.44 -2.88 -1.52
N ILE A 191 10.96 -1.83 -2.14
CA ILE A 191 11.09 -0.51 -1.51
C ILE A 191 9.72 0.02 -1.06
N ASN A 192 8.67 -0.13 -1.88
CA ASN A 192 7.31 0.29 -1.51
C ASN A 192 6.69 -0.56 -0.38
N THR A 193 7.15 -1.81 -0.21
CA THR A 193 6.73 -2.70 0.89
C THR A 193 7.39 -2.33 2.22
N LEU A 194 8.57 -1.72 2.19
CA LEU A 194 9.25 -1.26 3.40
C LEU A 194 8.49 -0.08 4.04
N PRO A 195 8.58 0.10 5.37
CA PRO A 195 7.90 1.18 6.09
C PRO A 195 8.60 2.54 5.85
N ILE A 196 8.72 2.93 4.60
CA ILE A 196 9.33 4.16 4.10
C ILE A 196 8.26 5.24 4.00
N LEU A 197 8.58 6.48 4.35
CA LEU A 197 7.62 7.58 4.39
C LEU A 197 6.79 7.67 3.09
N ASN A 198 5.47 7.70 3.25
CA ASN A 198 4.45 7.70 2.19
C ASN A 198 4.29 6.39 1.38
N SER A 199 5.08 5.35 1.64
CA SER A 199 4.86 4.03 1.03
C SER A 199 3.59 3.36 1.59
N ASP A 200 3.08 2.34 0.89
CA ASP A 200 1.99 1.54 1.44
C ASP A 200 2.46 0.68 2.61
N GLY A 201 3.70 0.18 2.57
CA GLY A 201 4.32 -0.49 3.72
C GLY A 201 4.36 0.39 4.96
N TYR A 202 4.60 1.69 4.82
CA TYR A 202 4.52 2.63 5.93
C TYR A 202 3.10 2.75 6.50
N LYS A 203 2.09 2.89 5.65
CA LYS A 203 0.69 2.96 6.09
C LYS A 203 0.26 1.68 6.81
N ILE A 204 0.66 0.51 6.28
CA ILE A 204 0.43 -0.80 6.92
C ILE A 204 1.09 -0.83 8.30
N ALA A 205 2.35 -0.44 8.41
CA ALA A 205 3.07 -0.41 9.68
C ALA A 205 2.40 0.52 10.71
N LEU A 206 1.89 1.68 10.29
CA LEU A 206 1.16 2.59 11.17
C LEU A 206 -0.11 1.98 11.74
N VAL A 207 -0.87 1.23 10.92
CA VAL A 207 -2.08 0.54 11.37
C VAL A 207 -1.72 -0.55 12.39
N PHE A 208 -0.66 -1.34 12.16
CA PHE A 208 -0.17 -2.34 13.12
C PHE A 208 0.26 -1.71 14.44
N LEU A 209 0.96 -0.59 14.39
CA LEU A 209 1.43 0.15 15.57
C LEU A 209 0.34 1.00 16.21
N LYS A 210 -0.89 1.00 15.65
CA LYS A 210 -2.04 1.80 16.13
C LYS A 210 -1.78 3.31 16.16
N TYR A 211 -0.88 3.80 15.32
CA TYR A 211 -0.59 5.22 15.16
C TYR A 211 -1.53 5.87 14.14
N ASN A 212 -1.84 7.14 14.38
CA ASN A 212 -2.62 7.95 13.46
C ASN A 212 -1.70 8.74 12.53
N GLU A 213 -1.81 8.53 11.23
CA GLU A 213 -1.00 9.22 10.19
C GLU A 213 -0.97 10.74 10.37
N LYS A 214 -2.11 11.37 10.67
CA LYS A 214 -2.20 12.84 10.83
C LYS A 214 -1.44 13.39 12.02
N LYS A 215 -1.31 12.62 13.12
CA LYS A 215 -0.56 13.06 14.31
C LYS A 215 0.94 12.96 14.13
N ILE A 216 1.39 12.06 13.28
CA ILE A 216 2.80 11.79 13.07
C ILE A 216 3.48 12.97 12.38
N TYR A 217 2.82 13.63 11.42
CA TYR A 217 3.37 14.81 10.74
C TYR A 217 3.55 16.05 11.65
N LYS A 218 2.90 16.09 12.82
CA LYS A 218 3.02 17.20 13.78
C LYS A 218 3.93 16.93 14.97
N GLY A 219 4.43 15.71 15.13
CA GLY A 219 5.21 15.29 16.31
C GLY A 219 6.62 14.82 15.97
N ASN A 220 7.53 15.07 16.92
CA ASN A 220 8.94 14.63 16.89
C ASN A 220 9.04 13.11 17.15
N ASN A 221 8.40 12.31 16.32
CA ASN A 221 8.21 10.88 16.56
C ASN A 221 9.41 10.08 16.05
N ILE A 222 9.96 9.22 16.91
CA ILE A 222 11.13 8.39 16.64
C ILE A 222 10.93 7.49 15.41
N VAL A 223 9.69 7.03 15.17
CA VAL A 223 9.32 6.19 14.01
C VAL A 223 9.53 6.94 12.68
N ILE A 224 9.21 8.24 12.62
CA ILE A 224 9.46 9.05 11.43
C ILE A 224 10.95 9.25 11.21
N LYS A 225 11.69 9.53 12.29
CA LYS A 225 13.15 9.70 12.20
C LYS A 225 13.80 8.42 11.71
N LEU A 226 13.39 7.26 12.21
CA LEU A 226 13.86 5.96 11.75
C LEU A 226 13.49 5.70 10.29
N ALA A 227 12.26 5.98 9.87
CA ALA A 227 11.84 5.85 8.48
C ALA A 227 12.66 6.74 7.53
N VAL A 228 12.95 7.98 7.93
CA VAL A 228 13.80 8.91 7.16
C VAL A 228 15.23 8.38 7.07
N VAL A 229 15.80 7.89 8.17
CA VAL A 229 17.17 7.32 8.18
C VAL A 229 17.24 6.08 7.28
N ILE A 230 16.27 5.18 7.36
CA ILE A 230 16.18 3.99 6.50
C ILE A 230 16.09 4.41 5.02
N ASN A 231 15.29 5.44 4.70
CA ASN A 231 15.20 5.98 3.34
C ASN A 231 16.56 6.48 2.82
N ILE A 232 17.27 7.26 3.63
CA ILE A 232 18.58 7.79 3.25
C ILE A 232 19.56 6.65 3.01
N ILE A 233 19.61 5.65 3.90
CA ILE A 233 20.49 4.48 3.76
C ILE A 233 20.19 3.71 2.47
N LEU A 234 18.88 3.45 2.18
CA LEU A 234 18.47 2.75 0.98
C LEU A 234 18.79 3.53 -0.30
N CYS A 235 18.61 4.86 -0.31
CA CYS A 235 18.99 5.70 -1.44
C CYS A 235 20.51 5.67 -1.68
N ILE A 236 21.32 5.76 -0.63
CA ILE A 236 22.78 5.69 -0.72
C ILE A 236 23.20 4.30 -1.23
N TRP A 237 22.63 3.24 -0.68
CA TRP A 237 22.92 1.87 -1.13
C TRP A 237 22.54 1.66 -2.60
N TYR A 238 21.39 2.18 -3.03
CA TYR A 238 20.95 2.11 -4.44
C TYR A 238 21.90 2.84 -5.37
N ILE A 239 22.30 4.09 -5.04
CA ILE A 239 23.28 4.86 -5.82
C ILE A 239 24.61 4.10 -5.90
N PHE A 240 25.06 3.50 -4.80
CA PHE A 240 26.32 2.74 -4.75
C PHE A 240 26.24 1.45 -5.58
N SER A 241 25.07 0.78 -5.60
CA SER A 241 24.86 -0.43 -6.41
C SER A 241 24.86 -0.13 -7.92
N LEU A 242 24.28 1.01 -8.32
CA LEU A 242 24.34 1.48 -9.70
C LEU A 242 25.78 1.81 -10.11
N TRP A 243 26.58 2.38 -9.21
CA TRP A 243 27.98 2.74 -9.51
C TRP A 243 28.92 1.51 -9.60
N LYS A 244 28.62 0.42 -8.89
CA LYS A 244 29.37 -0.85 -8.99
C LYS A 244 28.98 -1.73 -10.17
N GLY A 245 27.86 -1.44 -10.81
CA GLY A 245 27.36 -2.18 -12.00
C GLY A 245 27.91 -1.64 -13.32
N TYR A 246 28.71 -0.59 -13.29
CA TYR A 246 29.53 -0.04 -14.37
C TYR A 246 31.00 -0.22 -13.99
#